data_bbd0c6874d16eaeca4fad9d1071f540a
#
_entry.id   bbd0c6874d16eaeca4fad9d1071f540a
#
_cell.length_a   1.000
_cell.length_b   1.000
_cell.length_c   1.000
_cell.angle_alpha   90.00
_cell.angle_beta   90.00
_cell.angle_gamma   90.00
#
_symmetry.space_group_name_H-M   'P 1'
#
loop_
_entity.id
_entity.type
_entity.pdbx_description
1 polymer ?
#
loop_
_entity_poly.entity_id
_entity_poly.type
_entity_poly.pdbx_seq_one_letter_code
_entity_poly.pdbx_strand_id
1 'polypeptide(L)'
;MYNKRNVESISNIDFTNQYLAQQSFEQVEFTNCTFTDISGTDFTDCSFIGCNLSNAVITNCKMYDVEFVDCKMIGVNFSDTKDFGFSVRFEKCMLDYTNFDNKKLNKSAFIDCKINGADFTQADLSKSKFTNCDLFGAVFLSTNLSGVDFTTSQNFSIDPASNNVKKAKFLSTDLAGLLTKFDIVIK
;
A
#
# COMPACT_ATOMS: atom_id res chain seq x y z
N MET A 1 -5.51 -32.29 -2.41
CA MET A 1 -5.92 -32.00 -1.02
C MET A 1 -5.05 -30.85 -0.56
N TYR A 2 -5.59 -29.63 -0.53
CA TYR A 2 -4.87 -28.49 0.05
C TYR A 2 -4.88 -28.69 1.57
N ASN A 3 -3.71 -28.88 2.17
CA ASN A 3 -3.57 -28.84 3.63
C ASN A 3 -4.11 -27.47 4.10
N LYS A 4 -5.19 -27.45 4.86
CA LYS A 4 -5.56 -26.29 5.68
C LYS A 4 -4.39 -26.09 6.65
N ARG A 5 -3.52 -25.11 6.37
CA ARG A 5 -2.55 -24.65 7.36
C ARG A 5 -3.38 -24.22 8.58
N ASN A 6 -3.02 -24.66 9.76
CA ASN A 6 -3.57 -24.10 11.00
C ASN A 6 -3.03 -22.69 11.11
N VAL A 7 -3.80 -21.71 10.63
CA VAL A 7 -3.49 -20.28 10.79
C VAL A 7 -3.95 -19.91 12.19
N GLU A 8 -3.05 -19.39 13.01
CA GLU A 8 -3.43 -18.80 14.30
C GLU A 8 -4.28 -17.56 14.04
N SER A 9 -5.40 -17.42 14.74
CA SER A 9 -6.30 -16.27 14.56
C SER A 9 -6.42 -15.48 15.85
N ILE A 10 -6.19 -14.18 15.74
CA ILE A 10 -6.35 -13.19 16.80
C ILE A 10 -7.44 -12.22 16.37
N SER A 11 -8.53 -12.11 17.13
CA SER A 11 -9.68 -11.32 16.68
C SER A 11 -10.26 -10.44 17.77
N ASN A 12 -10.78 -9.26 17.33
CA ASN A 12 -11.48 -8.30 18.15
C ASN A 12 -10.65 -7.79 19.36
N ILE A 13 -9.34 -7.66 19.16
CA ILE A 13 -8.42 -7.16 20.21
C ILE A 13 -8.07 -5.70 19.92
N ASP A 14 -8.14 -4.89 20.97
CA ASP A 14 -7.60 -3.53 20.97
C ASP A 14 -6.17 -3.55 21.54
N PHE A 15 -5.19 -3.31 20.66
CA PHE A 15 -3.77 -3.26 21.01
C PHE A 15 -3.28 -1.85 21.32
N THR A 16 -4.16 -0.85 21.50
CA THR A 16 -3.75 0.55 21.71
C THR A 16 -2.90 0.76 22.96
N ASN A 17 -3.04 -0.09 23.98
CA ASN A 17 -2.28 -0.03 25.21
C ASN A 17 -1.35 -1.26 25.41
N GLN A 18 -1.09 -2.01 24.33
CA GLN A 18 -0.25 -3.20 24.39
C GLN A 18 1.05 -2.94 23.62
N TYR A 19 2.16 -3.26 24.26
CA TYR A 19 3.47 -3.14 23.64
C TYR A 19 3.80 -4.44 22.88
N LEU A 20 3.80 -4.35 21.56
CA LEU A 20 4.07 -5.50 20.66
C LEU A 20 5.52 -5.51 20.14
N ALA A 21 6.32 -4.51 20.50
CA ALA A 21 7.68 -4.40 19.97
C ALA A 21 8.54 -5.63 20.26
N GLN A 22 9.37 -6.01 19.27
CA GLN A 22 10.24 -7.17 19.28
C GLN A 22 9.51 -8.53 19.27
N GLN A 23 8.19 -8.55 19.03
CA GLN A 23 7.46 -9.79 18.76
C GLN A 23 7.63 -10.21 17.31
N SER A 24 7.40 -11.48 17.05
CA SER A 24 7.40 -12.04 15.70
C SER A 24 6.15 -12.87 15.52
N PHE A 25 5.41 -12.54 14.47
CA PHE A 25 4.19 -13.26 14.09
C PHE A 25 4.42 -13.94 12.73
N GLU A 26 4.15 -15.23 12.67
CA GLU A 26 4.25 -16.01 11.45
C GLU A 26 2.95 -16.78 11.22
N GLN A 27 2.35 -16.62 10.04
CA GLN A 27 1.09 -17.27 9.65
C GLN A 27 -0.06 -16.97 10.61
N VAL A 28 -0.17 -15.69 11.04
CA VAL A 28 -1.23 -15.22 11.95
C VAL A 28 -2.23 -14.37 11.17
N GLU A 29 -3.52 -14.59 11.42
CA GLU A 29 -4.62 -13.76 10.94
C GLU A 29 -5.13 -12.85 12.07
N PHE A 30 -5.03 -11.54 11.86
CA PHE A 30 -5.60 -10.54 12.75
C PHE A 30 -6.94 -10.08 12.17
N THR A 31 -8.03 -10.24 12.89
CA THR A 31 -9.37 -9.86 12.43
C THR A 31 -9.99 -8.83 13.35
N ASN A 32 -10.46 -7.70 12.80
CA ASN A 32 -11.12 -6.61 13.53
C ASN A 32 -10.29 -6.09 14.73
N CYS A 33 -8.98 -6.03 14.58
CA CYS A 33 -8.08 -5.53 15.63
C CYS A 33 -7.73 -4.05 15.41
N THR A 34 -7.40 -3.36 16.49
CA THR A 34 -6.92 -1.97 16.46
C THR A 34 -5.48 -1.90 16.93
N PHE A 35 -4.64 -1.17 16.17
CA PHE A 35 -3.22 -1.01 16.46
C PHE A 35 -2.85 0.47 16.45
N THR A 36 -2.01 0.90 17.41
CA THR A 36 -1.46 2.27 17.44
C THR A 36 0.06 2.30 17.36
N ASP A 37 0.73 1.33 18.00
CA ASP A 37 2.19 1.20 17.93
C ASP A 37 2.56 -0.28 17.87
N ILE A 38 3.11 -0.67 16.72
CA ILE A 38 3.63 -2.02 16.48
C ILE A 38 5.11 -1.96 16.06
N SER A 39 5.80 -0.89 16.46
CA SER A 39 7.20 -0.66 16.08
C SER A 39 8.09 -1.86 16.43
N GLY A 40 8.98 -2.21 15.51
CA GLY A 40 9.95 -3.30 15.69
C GLY A 40 9.35 -4.71 15.68
N THR A 41 8.05 -4.85 15.38
CA THR A 41 7.39 -6.16 15.24
C THR A 41 7.67 -6.75 13.86
N ASP A 42 7.93 -8.04 13.80
CA ASP A 42 8.15 -8.77 12.55
C ASP A 42 6.89 -9.57 12.18
N PHE A 43 6.37 -9.35 10.95
CA PHE A 43 5.24 -10.10 10.39
C PHE A 43 5.70 -10.88 9.16
N THR A 44 5.40 -12.18 9.13
CA THR A 44 5.72 -13.09 8.02
C THR A 44 4.48 -13.92 7.68
N ASP A 45 4.05 -13.92 6.41
CA ASP A 45 2.85 -14.65 5.94
C ASP A 45 1.59 -14.31 6.78
N CYS A 46 1.47 -13.06 7.24
CA CYS A 46 0.36 -12.62 8.08
C CYS A 46 -0.73 -11.92 7.27
N SER A 47 -1.97 -11.99 7.76
CA SER A 47 -3.10 -11.24 7.22
C SER A 47 -3.78 -10.37 8.28
N PHE A 48 -4.18 -9.17 7.85
CA PHE A 48 -4.96 -8.22 8.63
C PHE A 48 -6.30 -8.02 7.94
N ILE A 49 -7.41 -8.36 8.59
CA ILE A 49 -8.76 -8.31 8.01
C ILE A 49 -9.63 -7.39 8.86
N GLY A 50 -10.20 -6.35 8.25
CA GLY A 50 -11.07 -5.39 8.95
C GLY A 50 -10.37 -4.61 10.07
N CYS A 51 -9.04 -4.54 10.05
CA CYS A 51 -8.26 -3.91 11.13
C CYS A 51 -8.14 -2.39 10.97
N ASN A 52 -8.01 -1.70 12.11
CA ASN A 52 -7.71 -0.27 12.14
C ASN A 52 -6.26 -0.03 12.56
N LEU A 53 -5.47 0.47 11.61
CA LEU A 53 -4.07 0.89 11.80
C LEU A 53 -3.90 2.40 11.49
N SER A 54 -4.99 3.20 11.50
CA SER A 54 -4.87 4.63 11.16
C SER A 54 -3.89 5.34 12.09
N ASN A 55 -2.92 6.05 11.50
CA ASN A 55 -1.79 6.71 12.18
C ASN A 55 -0.95 5.77 13.07
N ALA A 56 -1.01 4.47 12.85
CA ALA A 56 -0.20 3.53 13.60
C ALA A 56 1.29 3.76 13.33
N VAL A 57 2.09 3.69 14.39
CA VAL A 57 3.55 3.72 14.31
C VAL A 57 4.04 2.32 13.98
N ILE A 58 4.68 2.19 12.81
CA ILE A 58 5.16 0.90 12.27
C ILE A 58 6.68 0.91 12.02
N THR A 59 7.39 1.79 12.72
CA THR A 59 8.83 1.99 12.57
C THR A 59 9.60 0.68 12.81
N ASN A 60 10.53 0.36 11.90
CA ASN A 60 11.33 -0.86 11.95
C ASN A 60 10.53 -2.18 11.94
N CYS A 61 9.25 -2.18 11.55
CA CYS A 61 8.53 -3.42 11.30
C CYS A 61 9.11 -4.15 10.08
N LYS A 62 9.17 -5.48 10.15
CA LYS A 62 9.36 -6.34 8.98
C LYS A 62 7.99 -6.76 8.48
N MET A 63 7.74 -6.63 7.17
CA MET A 63 6.51 -7.06 6.51
C MET A 63 6.88 -7.93 5.31
N TYR A 64 6.87 -9.24 5.50
CA TYR A 64 7.16 -10.23 4.46
C TYR A 64 5.90 -11.04 4.15
N ASP A 65 5.40 -10.93 2.91
CA ASP A 65 4.14 -11.51 2.43
C ASP A 65 2.96 -11.21 3.36
N VAL A 66 2.75 -9.90 3.63
CA VAL A 66 1.67 -9.42 4.49
C VAL A 66 0.49 -8.94 3.64
N GLU A 67 -0.70 -9.43 3.95
CA GLU A 67 -1.94 -9.02 3.31
C GLU A 67 -2.77 -8.12 4.23
N PHE A 68 -3.31 -7.03 3.68
CA PHE A 68 -4.29 -6.17 4.33
C PHE A 68 -5.59 -6.20 3.53
N VAL A 69 -6.70 -6.62 4.17
CA VAL A 69 -8.02 -6.71 3.55
C VAL A 69 -9.02 -5.91 4.37
N ASP A 70 -9.75 -5.02 3.73
CA ASP A 70 -10.78 -4.16 4.36
C ASP A 70 -10.24 -3.36 5.57
N CYS A 71 -8.96 -2.96 5.50
CA CYS A 71 -8.28 -2.27 6.60
C CYS A 71 -8.34 -0.74 6.44
N LYS A 72 -8.38 -0.06 7.59
CA LYS A 72 -8.22 1.38 7.68
C LYS A 72 -6.81 1.72 8.10
N MET A 73 -6.05 2.38 7.20
CA MET A 73 -4.62 2.64 7.36
C MET A 73 -4.26 4.10 7.01
N ILE A 74 -5.16 5.02 7.30
CA ILE A 74 -5.00 6.44 6.98
C ILE A 74 -3.76 6.99 7.70
N GLY A 75 -2.87 7.68 6.96
CA GLY A 75 -1.69 8.35 7.51
C GLY A 75 -0.56 7.42 7.98
N VAL A 76 -0.61 6.12 7.66
CA VAL A 76 0.47 5.19 8.02
C VAL A 76 1.74 5.48 7.22
N ASN A 77 2.88 5.51 7.89
CA ASN A 77 4.18 5.72 7.25
C ASN A 77 4.92 4.40 7.02
N PHE A 78 4.82 3.86 5.81
CA PHE A 78 5.52 2.64 5.40
C PHE A 78 7.01 2.88 5.11
N SER A 79 7.45 4.12 4.86
CA SER A 79 8.85 4.40 4.60
C SER A 79 9.76 4.03 5.78
N ASP A 80 9.22 4.03 7.00
CA ASP A 80 9.92 3.70 8.22
C ASP A 80 10.07 2.18 8.48
N THR A 81 9.45 1.33 7.66
CA THR A 81 9.57 -0.14 7.80
C THR A 81 10.89 -0.66 7.23
N LYS A 82 11.30 -1.87 7.64
CA LYS A 82 12.49 -2.53 7.10
C LYS A 82 12.32 -2.81 5.60
N ASP A 83 13.35 -2.53 4.80
CA ASP A 83 13.32 -2.76 3.35
C ASP A 83 13.54 -4.21 2.95
N PHE A 84 14.31 -4.95 3.77
CA PHE A 84 14.65 -6.33 3.44
C PHE A 84 13.44 -7.24 3.50
N GLY A 85 13.07 -7.78 2.34
CA GLY A 85 11.93 -8.68 2.20
C GLY A 85 10.57 -7.99 2.29
N PHE A 86 10.49 -6.65 2.14
CA PHE A 86 9.22 -5.94 2.17
C PHE A 86 8.31 -6.41 1.03
N SER A 87 7.21 -7.03 1.37
CA SER A 87 6.21 -7.55 0.43
C SER A 87 4.83 -7.43 1.03
N VAL A 88 3.97 -6.64 0.40
CA VAL A 88 2.63 -6.29 0.89
C VAL A 88 1.59 -6.34 -0.22
N ARG A 89 0.35 -6.66 0.14
CA ARG A 89 -0.84 -6.60 -0.69
C ARG A 89 -1.95 -5.86 0.05
N PHE A 90 -2.67 -5.02 -0.66
CA PHE A 90 -3.81 -4.28 -0.13
C PHE A 90 -5.06 -4.57 -0.96
N GLU A 91 -6.17 -4.92 -0.29
CA GLU A 91 -7.47 -5.11 -0.91
C GLU A 91 -8.55 -4.40 -0.10
N LYS A 92 -9.37 -3.57 -0.75
CA LYS A 92 -10.45 -2.76 -0.12
C LYS A 92 -9.99 -1.87 1.02
N CYS A 93 -8.72 -1.45 1.03
CA CYS A 93 -8.14 -0.66 2.10
C CYS A 93 -8.33 0.85 1.89
N MET A 94 -8.40 1.58 3.01
CA MET A 94 -8.28 3.03 3.06
C MET A 94 -6.82 3.39 3.36
N LEU A 95 -6.10 3.82 2.33
CA LEU A 95 -4.68 4.17 2.36
C LEU A 95 -4.45 5.67 2.16
N ASP A 96 -5.47 6.49 2.48
CA ASP A 96 -5.36 7.94 2.30
C ASP A 96 -4.20 8.50 3.13
N TYR A 97 -3.38 9.38 2.51
CA TYR A 97 -2.22 10.03 3.14
C TYR A 97 -1.14 9.07 3.67
N THR A 98 -1.08 7.83 3.18
CA THR A 98 0.02 6.92 3.50
C THR A 98 1.32 7.37 2.85
N ASN A 99 2.44 7.09 3.50
CA ASN A 99 3.76 7.39 2.95
C ASN A 99 4.49 6.10 2.54
N PHE A 100 4.83 6.00 1.26
CA PHE A 100 5.63 4.94 0.65
C PHE A 100 6.94 5.47 0.03
N ASP A 101 7.41 6.64 0.47
CA ASP A 101 8.65 7.23 -0.07
C ASP A 101 9.79 6.23 -0.05
N ASN A 102 10.50 6.15 -1.18
CA ASN A 102 11.67 5.28 -1.40
C ASN A 102 11.42 3.77 -1.20
N LYS A 103 10.15 3.31 -1.14
CA LYS A 103 9.82 1.88 -0.91
C LYS A 103 9.93 1.02 -2.15
N LYS A 104 10.39 -0.22 -1.94
CA LYS A 104 10.38 -1.29 -2.96
C LYS A 104 9.04 -2.00 -2.95
N LEU A 105 8.13 -1.55 -3.79
CA LEU A 105 6.77 -2.06 -3.97
C LEU A 105 6.60 -2.83 -5.28
N ASN A 106 7.70 -3.25 -5.89
CA ASN A 106 7.64 -3.97 -7.16
C ASN A 106 6.79 -5.25 -7.05
N LYS A 107 5.84 -5.40 -7.99
CA LYS A 107 4.85 -6.48 -8.01
C LYS A 107 3.81 -6.46 -6.89
N SER A 108 3.75 -5.43 -6.04
CA SER A 108 2.67 -5.25 -5.07
C SER A 108 1.31 -5.12 -5.76
N ALA A 109 0.24 -5.39 -5.03
CA ALA A 109 -1.12 -5.23 -5.54
C ALA A 109 -1.93 -4.31 -4.62
N PHE A 110 -2.60 -3.35 -5.25
CA PHE A 110 -3.58 -2.46 -4.65
C PHE A 110 -4.91 -2.71 -5.38
N ILE A 111 -5.90 -3.24 -4.70
CA ILE A 111 -7.17 -3.66 -5.29
C ILE A 111 -8.32 -3.02 -4.54
N ASP A 112 -9.21 -2.33 -5.26
CA ASP A 112 -10.38 -1.65 -4.68
C ASP A 112 -10.01 -0.67 -3.55
N CYS A 113 -8.82 -0.04 -3.60
CA CYS A 113 -8.29 0.81 -2.54
C CYS A 113 -8.58 2.30 -2.77
N LYS A 114 -8.77 3.05 -1.66
CA LYS A 114 -8.68 4.51 -1.65
C LYS A 114 -7.26 4.90 -1.26
N ILE A 115 -6.59 5.66 -2.14
CA ILE A 115 -5.16 5.98 -2.00
C ILE A 115 -4.97 7.50 -2.18
N ASN A 116 -5.91 8.28 -1.65
CA ASN A 116 -5.92 9.73 -1.85
C ASN A 116 -4.78 10.39 -1.07
N GLY A 117 -4.02 11.25 -1.76
CA GLY A 117 -2.91 11.96 -1.14
C GLY A 117 -1.76 11.10 -0.65
N ALA A 118 -1.68 9.82 -1.05
CA ALA A 118 -0.55 8.96 -0.69
C ALA A 118 0.73 9.38 -1.42
N ASP A 119 1.88 9.24 -0.76
CA ASP A 119 3.19 9.62 -1.31
C ASP A 119 3.97 8.38 -1.76
N PHE A 120 4.24 8.30 -3.07
CA PHE A 120 5.08 7.27 -3.72
C PHE A 120 6.38 7.86 -4.27
N THR A 121 6.84 9.00 -3.75
CA THR A 121 8.10 9.63 -4.18
C THR A 121 9.24 8.61 -4.10
N GLN A 122 10.04 8.52 -5.18
CA GLN A 122 11.18 7.61 -5.30
C GLN A 122 10.87 6.11 -5.12
N ALA A 123 9.60 5.70 -5.03
CA ALA A 123 9.22 4.30 -4.87
C ALA A 123 9.48 3.49 -6.15
N ASP A 124 9.79 2.20 -5.99
CA ASP A 124 9.79 1.25 -7.10
C ASP A 124 8.46 0.48 -7.13
N LEU A 125 7.55 0.92 -7.99
CA LEU A 125 6.25 0.28 -8.25
C LEU A 125 6.28 -0.59 -9.51
N SER A 126 7.45 -0.93 -10.03
CA SER A 126 7.54 -1.67 -11.29
C SER A 126 6.71 -2.97 -11.26
N LYS A 127 5.87 -3.14 -12.30
CA LYS A 127 4.97 -4.30 -12.45
C LYS A 127 3.94 -4.46 -11.33
N SER A 128 3.72 -3.44 -10.50
CA SER A 128 2.62 -3.42 -9.53
C SER A 128 1.27 -3.31 -10.24
N LYS A 129 0.21 -3.61 -9.54
CA LYS A 129 -1.17 -3.53 -10.03
C LYS A 129 -1.95 -2.56 -9.18
N PHE A 130 -2.61 -1.61 -9.86
CA PHE A 130 -3.62 -0.74 -9.28
C PHE A 130 -4.96 -1.07 -9.94
N THR A 131 -5.79 -1.86 -9.27
CA THR A 131 -7.08 -2.30 -9.80
C THR A 131 -8.21 -1.58 -9.08
N ASN A 132 -9.04 -0.83 -9.80
CA ASN A 132 -10.17 -0.05 -9.25
C ASN A 132 -9.77 0.90 -8.10
N CYS A 133 -8.58 1.49 -8.15
CA CYS A 133 -8.11 2.40 -7.11
C CYS A 133 -8.49 3.86 -7.41
N ASP A 134 -8.78 4.61 -6.35
CA ASP A 134 -8.87 6.07 -6.40
C ASP A 134 -7.53 6.68 -5.95
N LEU A 135 -6.89 7.44 -6.86
CA LEU A 135 -5.55 7.99 -6.70
C LEU A 135 -5.57 9.53 -6.62
N PHE A 136 -6.69 10.12 -6.20
CA PHE A 136 -6.82 11.57 -6.12
C PHE A 136 -5.73 12.19 -5.23
N GLY A 137 -4.93 13.09 -5.81
CA GLY A 137 -3.84 13.76 -5.09
C GLY A 137 -2.66 12.88 -4.70
N ALA A 138 -2.62 11.60 -5.13
CA ALA A 138 -1.45 10.77 -4.91
C ALA A 138 -0.22 11.34 -5.63
N VAL A 139 0.92 11.32 -4.96
CA VAL A 139 2.17 11.91 -5.44
C VAL A 139 3.06 10.83 -6.04
N PHE A 140 3.46 11.06 -7.30
CA PHE A 140 4.44 10.25 -8.03
C PHE A 140 5.55 11.18 -8.51
N LEU A 141 6.68 11.16 -7.83
CA LEU A 141 7.87 11.95 -8.17
C LEU A 141 9.11 11.06 -8.16
N SER A 142 9.82 11.01 -9.27
CA SER A 142 10.98 10.10 -9.44
C SER A 142 10.64 8.62 -9.20
N THR A 143 9.38 8.26 -9.41
CA THR A 143 8.83 6.92 -9.15
C THR A 143 9.06 6.01 -10.34
N ASN A 144 9.40 4.75 -10.08
CA ASN A 144 9.46 3.73 -11.12
C ASN A 144 8.10 3.05 -11.32
N LEU A 145 7.37 3.50 -12.34
CA LEU A 145 6.05 3.00 -12.74
C LEU A 145 6.13 2.02 -13.93
N SER A 146 7.31 1.48 -14.23
CA SER A 146 7.47 0.64 -15.42
C SER A 146 6.59 -0.61 -15.39
N GLY A 147 5.74 -0.75 -16.41
CA GLY A 147 4.82 -1.88 -16.56
C GLY A 147 3.65 -1.91 -15.58
N VAL A 148 3.38 -0.83 -14.87
CA VAL A 148 2.17 -0.69 -14.03
C VAL A 148 0.93 -0.59 -14.93
N ASP A 149 -0.18 -1.17 -14.48
CA ASP A 149 -1.47 -1.11 -15.15
C ASP A 149 -2.42 -0.21 -14.35
N PHE A 150 -2.78 0.96 -14.92
CA PHE A 150 -3.71 1.93 -14.35
C PHE A 150 -5.07 1.94 -15.05
N THR A 151 -5.32 0.99 -15.98
CA THR A 151 -6.51 1.01 -16.85
C THR A 151 -7.85 0.91 -16.13
N THR A 152 -7.87 0.51 -14.86
CA THR A 152 -9.09 0.46 -14.04
C THR A 152 -9.08 1.45 -12.88
N SER A 153 -8.01 2.23 -12.74
CA SER A 153 -7.87 3.21 -11.66
C SER A 153 -8.13 4.63 -12.15
N GLN A 154 -8.52 5.51 -11.25
CA GLN A 154 -8.98 6.85 -11.58
C GLN A 154 -8.28 7.94 -10.77
N ASN A 155 -8.47 9.20 -11.21
CA ASN A 155 -8.03 10.42 -10.54
C ASN A 155 -6.50 10.53 -10.34
N PHE A 156 -5.70 9.80 -11.10
CA PHE A 156 -4.24 9.93 -11.02
C PHE A 156 -3.76 11.21 -11.70
N SER A 157 -2.67 11.76 -11.19
CA SER A 157 -1.89 12.84 -11.80
C SER A 157 -0.42 12.42 -11.85
N ILE A 158 0.06 12.03 -13.03
CA ILE A 158 1.40 11.48 -13.21
C ILE A 158 2.13 12.27 -14.30
N ASP A 159 3.25 12.90 -13.96
CA ASP A 159 4.12 13.53 -14.93
C ASP A 159 5.07 12.50 -15.57
N PRO A 160 4.92 12.15 -16.86
CA PRO A 160 5.82 11.20 -17.53
C PRO A 160 7.27 11.67 -17.63
N ALA A 161 7.53 12.97 -17.49
CA ALA A 161 8.90 13.50 -17.57
C ALA A 161 9.69 13.34 -16.27
N SER A 162 8.98 13.23 -15.13
CA SER A 162 9.60 13.06 -13.82
C SER A 162 9.54 11.62 -13.29
N ASN A 163 8.91 10.69 -14.07
CA ASN A 163 8.69 9.31 -13.66
C ASN A 163 9.10 8.32 -14.76
N ASN A 164 9.50 7.10 -14.38
CA ASN A 164 9.71 6.05 -15.36
C ASN A 164 8.38 5.33 -15.68
N VAL A 165 7.71 5.76 -16.75
CA VAL A 165 6.43 5.18 -17.21
C VAL A 165 6.57 4.15 -18.33
N LYS A 166 7.75 3.57 -18.54
CA LYS A 166 8.00 2.61 -19.63
C LYS A 166 7.04 1.42 -19.55
N LYS A 167 6.23 1.20 -20.60
CA LYS A 167 5.22 0.13 -20.68
C LYS A 167 4.10 0.22 -19.62
N ALA A 168 3.95 1.33 -18.92
CA ALA A 168 2.77 1.57 -18.11
C ALA A 168 1.52 1.65 -19.03
N LYS A 169 0.36 1.23 -18.52
CA LYS A 169 -0.88 1.18 -19.26
C LYS A 169 -1.88 2.16 -18.69
N PHE A 170 -2.52 2.92 -19.56
CA PHE A 170 -3.56 3.89 -19.26
C PHE A 170 -4.71 3.73 -20.25
N LEU A 171 -5.94 4.03 -19.86
CA LEU A 171 -7.02 4.20 -20.83
C LEU A 171 -6.81 5.50 -21.63
N SER A 172 -7.19 5.47 -22.91
CA SER A 172 -7.12 6.68 -23.77
C SER A 172 -8.00 7.83 -23.25
N THR A 173 -9.08 7.52 -22.55
CA THR A 173 -9.97 8.50 -21.91
C THR A 173 -9.34 9.23 -20.73
N ASP A 174 -8.32 8.65 -20.10
CA ASP A 174 -7.76 9.13 -18.83
C ASP A 174 -6.38 9.77 -19.02
N LEU A 175 -5.93 9.95 -20.27
CA LEU A 175 -4.62 10.55 -20.59
C LEU A 175 -4.49 12.01 -20.10
N ALA A 176 -5.60 12.69 -19.80
CA ALA A 176 -5.59 13.99 -19.14
C ALA A 176 -4.77 13.98 -17.85
N GLY A 177 -4.80 12.88 -17.08
CA GLY A 177 -4.01 12.69 -15.87
C GLY A 177 -2.48 12.69 -16.08
N LEU A 178 -2.00 12.53 -17.32
CA LEU A 178 -0.58 12.64 -17.67
C LEU A 178 -0.16 14.06 -18.07
N LEU A 179 -1.12 14.97 -18.23
CA LEU A 179 -0.92 16.29 -18.78
C LEU A 179 -1.25 17.41 -17.78
N THR A 180 -1.60 17.06 -16.55
CA THR A 180 -2.06 18.00 -15.52
C THR A 180 -1.06 19.13 -15.25
N LYS A 181 0.25 18.86 -15.33
CA LYS A 181 1.29 19.90 -15.10
C LYS A 181 1.33 21.00 -16.15
N PHE A 182 0.73 20.80 -17.32
CA PHE A 182 0.81 21.76 -18.42
C PHE A 182 -0.32 22.82 -18.38
N ASP A 183 -1.28 22.69 -17.45
CA ASP A 183 -2.43 23.61 -17.30
C ASP A 183 -3.16 23.89 -18.63
N ILE A 184 -3.33 22.84 -19.43
CA ILE A 184 -3.99 22.91 -20.75
C ILE A 184 -5.46 22.55 -20.65
N VAL A 185 -6.28 23.09 -21.56
CA VAL A 185 -7.69 22.74 -21.67
C VAL A 185 -7.84 21.59 -22.64
N ILE A 186 -8.35 20.45 -22.18
CA ILE A 186 -8.68 19.27 -22.95
C ILE A 186 -10.21 19.26 -23.17
N LYS A 187 -10.65 19.15 -24.45
CA LYS A 187 -12.08 19.17 -24.84
C LYS A 187 -12.48 17.83 -25.43
#